data_e69e409948026912ea572b4710c0c03c
#
_entry.id   e69e409948026912ea572b4710c0c03c
#
_cell.length_a   1.000
_cell.length_b   1.000
_cell.length_c   1.000
_cell.angle_alpha   90.00
_cell.angle_beta   90.00
_cell.angle_gamma   90.00
#
_symmetry.space_group_name_H-M   'P 1'
#
loop_
_entity.id
_entity.type
_entity.pdbx_description
1 polymer ?
#
loop_
_entity_poly.entity_id
_entity_poly.type
_entity_poly.pdbx_seq_one_letter_code
_entity_poly.pdbx_strand_id
1 'polypeptide(L)'
;MKTKAVIYARVSSSNDRQDTTRQIEDLRKYAVSQNIEIVNVFQEHISGAKKNEERQVLTDCLNYCITHSVNYLLLSELSRLGRSTLQVLRSLEVLHEAKVTVYIQNLGLYTLQADGKVNPIVSVLTTMLAEMGNIERSNIQYRLNSGRANYIAKGGKLGRKKGSVKTEEKKLEEYRDKIGRA
;
A
#
# COMPACT_ATOMS: atom_id res chain seq x y z
N MET A 1 25.11 -20.24 -2.60
CA MET A 1 24.72 -18.86 -3.03
C MET A 1 24.30 -18.07 -1.81
N LYS A 2 24.69 -16.80 -1.69
CA LYS A 2 24.21 -15.95 -0.60
C LYS A 2 22.72 -15.65 -0.82
N THR A 3 21.97 -15.65 0.25
CA THR A 3 20.54 -15.30 0.24
C THR A 3 20.41 -13.79 -0.03
N LYS A 4 19.60 -13.39 -1.02
CA LYS A 4 19.43 -12.01 -1.46
C LYS A 4 18.20 -11.36 -0.82
N ALA A 5 18.34 -10.12 -0.37
CA ALA A 5 17.23 -9.36 0.13
C ALA A 5 17.19 -7.93 -0.41
N VAL A 6 15.98 -7.38 -0.42
CA VAL A 6 15.69 -5.98 -0.70
C VAL A 6 15.14 -5.34 0.58
N ILE A 7 15.51 -4.09 0.84
CA ILE A 7 14.89 -3.28 1.90
C ILE A 7 13.90 -2.32 1.26
N TYR A 8 12.70 -2.23 1.81
CA TYR A 8 11.75 -1.17 1.49
C TYR A 8 11.42 -0.36 2.73
N ALA A 9 11.61 0.96 2.64
CA ALA A 9 11.34 1.91 3.71
C ALA A 9 10.47 3.06 3.23
N ARG A 10 9.56 3.54 4.10
CA ARG A 10 8.65 4.65 3.80
C ARG A 10 8.70 5.71 4.88
N VAL A 11 8.81 6.97 4.47
CA VAL A 11 8.72 8.15 5.34
C VAL A 11 7.47 8.96 5.08
N SER A 12 6.87 9.50 6.15
CA SER A 12 5.63 10.26 6.09
C SER A 12 5.82 11.77 5.86
N SER A 13 6.98 12.36 6.16
CA SER A 13 7.24 13.79 5.99
C SER A 13 8.72 14.14 5.94
N SER A 14 9.02 15.43 5.61
CA SER A 14 10.37 15.95 5.49
C SER A 14 11.19 15.97 6.80
N ASN A 15 10.54 15.87 7.95
CA ASN A 15 11.19 15.88 9.27
C ASN A 15 11.65 14.49 9.73
N ASP A 16 11.19 13.41 9.10
CA ASP A 16 11.45 12.03 9.51
C ASP A 16 12.63 11.38 8.77
N ARG A 17 13.55 12.16 8.18
CA ARG A 17 14.72 11.60 7.48
C ARG A 17 15.60 10.77 8.41
N GLN A 18 15.77 11.19 9.67
CA GLN A 18 16.56 10.46 10.66
C GLN A 18 15.92 9.11 11.00
N ASP A 19 14.59 9.03 11.08
CA ASP A 19 13.87 7.79 11.37
C ASP A 19 14.01 6.76 10.24
N THR A 20 13.97 7.20 8.98
CA THR A 20 14.16 6.30 7.84
C THR A 20 15.56 5.75 7.76
N THR A 21 16.55 6.60 7.95
CA THR A 21 17.96 6.19 7.95
C THR A 21 18.18 5.14 9.02
N ARG A 22 17.67 5.37 10.22
CA ARG A 22 17.73 4.42 11.34
C ARG A 22 17.04 3.09 11.00
N GLN A 23 15.82 3.11 10.44
CA GLN A 23 15.09 1.90 10.03
C GLN A 23 15.92 1.07 9.03
N ILE A 24 16.51 1.72 8.02
CA ILE A 24 17.34 1.05 7.03
C ILE A 24 18.62 0.47 7.67
N GLU A 25 19.26 1.23 8.55
CA GLU A 25 20.46 0.75 9.26
C GLU A 25 20.17 -0.45 10.13
N ASP A 26 19.05 -0.46 10.86
CA ASP A 26 18.64 -1.58 11.70
C ASP A 26 18.33 -2.83 10.85
N LEU A 27 17.66 -2.68 9.71
CA LEU A 27 17.42 -3.77 8.76
C LEU A 27 18.73 -4.27 8.11
N ARG A 28 19.71 -3.38 7.85
CA ARG A 28 21.03 -3.77 7.36
C ARG A 28 21.81 -4.58 8.41
N LYS A 29 21.82 -4.12 9.67
CA LYS A 29 22.44 -4.86 10.79
C LYS A 29 21.82 -6.25 10.92
N TYR A 30 20.49 -6.32 10.85
CA TYR A 30 19.78 -7.59 10.84
C TYR A 30 20.22 -8.48 9.68
N ALA A 31 20.26 -7.97 8.46
CA ALA A 31 20.70 -8.74 7.28
C ALA A 31 22.11 -9.30 7.45
N VAL A 32 23.04 -8.48 7.98
CA VAL A 32 24.42 -8.93 8.27
C VAL A 32 24.41 -10.07 9.30
N SER A 33 23.62 -9.95 10.39
CA SER A 33 23.55 -11.00 11.42
C SER A 33 23.00 -12.33 10.88
N GLN A 34 22.15 -12.27 9.85
CA GLN A 34 21.55 -13.44 9.20
C GLN A 34 22.32 -13.92 7.95
N ASN A 35 23.50 -13.32 7.66
CA ASN A 35 24.28 -13.60 6.46
C ASN A 35 23.49 -13.41 5.15
N ILE A 36 22.62 -12.39 5.12
CA ILE A 36 21.79 -11.99 3.98
C ILE A 36 22.46 -10.83 3.24
N GLU A 37 22.53 -10.93 1.91
CA GLU A 37 23.06 -9.87 1.05
C GLU A 37 21.93 -8.88 0.65
N ILE A 38 22.10 -7.60 0.97
CA ILE A 38 21.19 -6.56 0.51
C ILE A 38 21.57 -6.15 -0.91
N VAL A 39 20.71 -6.50 -1.87
CA VAL A 39 20.93 -6.20 -3.30
C VAL A 39 20.34 -4.86 -3.74
N ASN A 40 19.32 -4.35 -3.06
CA ASN A 40 18.74 -3.03 -3.33
C ASN A 40 18.01 -2.46 -2.10
N VAL A 41 17.81 -1.12 -2.11
CA VAL A 41 17.06 -0.39 -1.08
C VAL A 41 16.11 0.60 -1.76
N PHE A 42 14.81 0.43 -1.54
CA PHE A 42 13.78 1.33 -2.04
C PHE A 42 13.30 2.24 -0.91
N GLN A 43 13.33 3.56 -1.14
CA GLN A 43 12.89 4.56 -0.18
C GLN A 43 11.76 5.39 -0.81
N GLU A 44 10.60 5.41 -0.15
CA GLU A 44 9.45 6.19 -0.59
C GLU A 44 9.22 7.38 0.34
N HIS A 45 9.23 8.59 -0.21
CA HIS A 45 8.88 9.81 0.50
C HIS A 45 7.44 10.19 0.17
N ILE A 46 6.52 10.13 1.15
CA ILE A 46 5.13 10.50 0.96
C ILE A 46 4.86 11.83 1.64
N SER A 47 4.63 12.89 0.86
CA SER A 47 4.13 14.15 1.38
C SER A 47 2.64 14.03 1.70
N GLY A 48 2.22 14.49 2.90
CA GLY A 48 0.82 14.40 3.34
C GLY A 48 -0.17 15.20 2.47
N ALA A 49 0.30 16.02 1.53
CA ALA A 49 -0.50 16.90 0.68
C ALA A 49 -0.98 16.22 -0.63
N LYS A 50 -0.36 15.13 -1.08
CA LYS A 50 -0.71 14.52 -2.37
C LYS A 50 -1.60 13.29 -2.20
N LYS A 51 -2.91 13.49 -2.43
CA LYS A 51 -3.96 12.48 -2.23
C LYS A 51 -3.97 11.31 -3.21
N ASN A 52 -3.27 11.35 -4.34
CA ASN A 52 -3.45 10.41 -5.46
C ASN A 52 -2.16 9.97 -6.17
N GLU A 53 -1.00 10.07 -5.56
CA GLU A 53 0.18 9.48 -6.19
C GLU A 53 0.11 7.96 -6.08
N GLU A 54 0.14 7.32 -7.23
CA GLU A 54 0.43 5.89 -7.33
C GLU A 54 1.72 5.63 -6.57
N ARG A 55 1.75 4.58 -5.75
CA ARG A 55 2.93 4.18 -4.98
C ARG A 55 3.95 3.53 -5.91
N GLN A 56 4.50 4.34 -6.82
CA GLN A 56 5.40 3.87 -7.87
C GLN A 56 6.61 3.16 -7.27
N VAL A 57 7.21 3.73 -6.21
CA VAL A 57 8.39 3.13 -5.56
C VAL A 57 8.08 1.77 -4.94
N LEU A 58 6.89 1.57 -4.36
CA LEU A 58 6.49 0.25 -3.86
C LEU A 58 6.29 -0.72 -5.03
N THR A 59 5.60 -0.28 -6.08
CA THR A 59 5.37 -1.09 -7.29
C THR A 59 6.69 -1.51 -7.92
N ASP A 60 7.63 -0.59 -8.05
CA ASP A 60 8.99 -0.86 -8.57
C ASP A 60 9.75 -1.84 -7.67
N CYS A 61 9.61 -1.69 -6.33
CA CYS A 61 10.19 -2.62 -5.37
C CYS A 61 9.64 -4.03 -5.52
N LEU A 62 8.30 -4.20 -5.61
CA LEU A 62 7.66 -5.50 -5.79
C LEU A 62 8.09 -6.15 -7.11
N ASN A 63 8.06 -5.39 -8.21
CA ASN A 63 8.52 -5.85 -9.52
C ASN A 63 9.99 -6.26 -9.50
N TYR A 64 10.84 -5.48 -8.83
CA TYR A 64 12.25 -5.81 -8.67
C TYR A 64 12.44 -7.14 -7.94
N CYS A 65 11.73 -7.34 -6.83
CA CYS A 65 11.80 -8.58 -6.06
C CYS A 65 11.45 -9.81 -6.91
N ILE A 66 10.41 -9.69 -7.75
CA ILE A 66 9.94 -10.77 -8.62
C ILE A 66 10.93 -11.03 -9.75
N THR A 67 11.36 -9.99 -10.48
CA THR A 67 12.20 -10.13 -11.69
C THR A 67 13.62 -10.57 -11.38
N HIS A 68 14.14 -10.23 -10.20
CA HIS A 68 15.52 -10.57 -9.79
C HIS A 68 15.59 -11.78 -8.85
N SER A 69 14.49 -12.54 -8.70
CA SER A 69 14.42 -13.72 -7.83
C SER A 69 14.99 -13.46 -6.45
N VAL A 70 14.54 -12.38 -5.82
CA VAL A 70 14.94 -11.99 -4.46
C VAL A 70 14.30 -12.95 -3.46
N ASN A 71 15.07 -13.39 -2.45
CA ASN A 71 14.56 -14.31 -1.44
C ASN A 71 13.73 -13.59 -0.38
N TYR A 72 14.17 -12.39 0.04
CA TYR A 72 13.54 -11.66 1.15
C TYR A 72 13.27 -10.21 0.80
N LEU A 73 12.10 -9.72 1.21
CA LEU A 73 11.79 -8.30 1.35
C LEU A 73 11.80 -7.95 2.83
N LEU A 74 12.67 -7.02 3.25
CA LEU A 74 12.81 -6.60 4.64
C LEU A 74 12.07 -5.29 4.87
N LEU A 75 11.21 -5.27 5.90
CA LEU A 75 10.37 -4.12 6.28
C LEU A 75 10.50 -3.86 7.78
N SER A 76 10.38 -2.60 8.19
CA SER A 76 10.24 -2.25 9.61
C SER A 76 8.90 -2.69 10.18
N GLU A 77 7.83 -2.53 9.42
CA GLU A 77 6.45 -2.89 9.80
C GLU A 77 5.57 -3.20 8.58
N LEU A 78 4.53 -3.98 8.78
CA LEU A 78 3.63 -4.45 7.73
C LEU A 78 2.86 -3.31 7.02
N SER A 79 2.56 -2.22 7.73
CA SER A 79 1.89 -1.03 7.20
C SER A 79 2.65 -0.35 6.04
N ARG A 80 3.92 -0.69 5.85
CA ARG A 80 4.73 -0.18 4.73
C ARG A 80 4.25 -0.71 3.37
N LEU A 81 3.65 -1.90 3.32
CA LEU A 81 3.16 -2.53 2.09
C LEU A 81 1.85 -1.95 1.54
N GLY A 82 1.17 -1.08 2.27
CA GLY A 82 -0.10 -0.51 1.81
C GLY A 82 -0.58 0.68 2.62
N ARG A 83 -1.49 1.48 2.06
CA ARG A 83 -2.22 2.56 2.76
C ARG A 83 -3.52 2.06 3.37
N SER A 84 -4.00 0.93 2.91
CA SER A 84 -5.17 0.25 3.41
C SER A 84 -4.85 -1.22 3.61
N THR A 85 -5.61 -1.86 4.47
CA THR A 85 -5.49 -3.30 4.73
C THR A 85 -5.53 -4.12 3.45
N LEU A 86 -6.45 -3.78 2.53
CA LEU A 86 -6.58 -4.48 1.26
C LEU A 86 -5.31 -4.40 0.40
N GLN A 87 -4.65 -3.21 0.38
CA GLN A 87 -3.39 -3.05 -0.36
C GLN A 87 -2.26 -3.88 0.25
N VAL A 88 -2.18 -3.92 1.58
CA VAL A 88 -1.19 -4.76 2.29
C VAL A 88 -1.37 -6.23 1.93
N LEU A 89 -2.62 -6.73 1.99
CA LEU A 89 -2.94 -8.11 1.66
C LEU A 89 -2.57 -8.46 0.21
N ARG A 90 -2.93 -7.60 -0.75
CA ARG A 90 -2.57 -7.78 -2.17
C ARG A 90 -1.06 -7.80 -2.39
N SER A 91 -0.33 -6.90 -1.72
CA SER A 91 1.13 -6.88 -1.83
C SER A 91 1.77 -8.16 -1.27
N LEU A 92 1.25 -8.69 -0.16
CA LEU A 92 1.69 -9.98 0.38
C LEU A 92 1.38 -11.14 -0.55
N GLU A 93 0.17 -11.20 -1.13
CA GLU A 93 -0.25 -12.23 -2.07
C GLU A 93 0.70 -12.29 -3.27
N VAL A 94 0.95 -11.16 -3.93
CA VAL A 94 1.89 -11.05 -5.06
C VAL A 94 3.30 -11.54 -4.70
N LEU A 95 3.81 -11.18 -3.52
CA LEU A 95 5.13 -11.62 -3.06
C LEU A 95 5.16 -13.12 -2.76
N HIS A 96 4.12 -13.66 -2.13
CA HIS A 96 4.02 -15.08 -1.79
C HIS A 96 3.91 -15.96 -3.05
N GLU A 97 3.15 -15.53 -4.06
CA GLU A 97 3.08 -16.20 -5.37
C GLU A 97 4.46 -16.28 -6.03
N ALA A 98 5.25 -15.21 -5.92
CA ALA A 98 6.63 -15.15 -6.41
C ALA A 98 7.64 -15.84 -5.48
N LYS A 99 7.20 -16.48 -4.38
CA LYS A 99 8.07 -17.13 -3.37
C LYS A 99 9.03 -16.17 -2.67
N VAL A 100 8.67 -14.88 -2.62
CA VAL A 100 9.43 -13.87 -1.87
C VAL A 100 8.89 -13.82 -0.44
N THR A 101 9.76 -14.11 0.52
CA THR A 101 9.42 -14.05 1.94
C THR A 101 9.56 -12.62 2.45
N VAL A 102 8.57 -12.11 3.16
CA VAL A 102 8.66 -10.80 3.82
C VAL A 102 9.10 -10.99 5.27
N TYR A 103 10.14 -10.28 5.67
CA TYR A 103 10.53 -10.14 7.07
C TYR A 103 9.97 -8.84 7.64
N ILE A 104 9.26 -8.95 8.75
CA ILE A 104 8.58 -7.85 9.43
C ILE A 104 9.30 -7.61 10.76
N GLN A 105 10.15 -6.59 10.82
CA GLN A 105 11.07 -6.36 11.92
C GLN A 105 10.38 -6.16 13.28
N ASN A 106 9.35 -5.32 13.34
CA ASN A 106 8.63 -5.02 14.59
C ASN A 106 7.90 -6.23 15.18
N LEU A 107 7.66 -7.28 14.39
CA LEU A 107 7.06 -8.53 14.82
C LEU A 107 8.08 -9.65 14.97
N GLY A 108 9.29 -9.48 14.41
CA GLY A 108 10.31 -10.53 14.35
C GLY A 108 9.86 -11.74 13.53
N LEU A 109 8.99 -11.57 12.54
CA LEU A 109 8.32 -12.66 11.81
C LEU A 109 8.68 -12.67 10.33
N TYR A 110 8.81 -13.88 9.80
CA TYR A 110 8.82 -14.17 8.37
C TYR A 110 7.44 -14.59 7.89
N THR A 111 7.01 -14.11 6.72
CA THR A 111 5.67 -14.42 6.18
C THR A 111 5.56 -15.80 5.57
N LEU A 112 6.66 -16.36 5.06
CA LEU A 112 6.73 -17.74 4.61
C LEU A 112 7.68 -18.55 5.51
N GLN A 113 7.38 -19.82 5.68
CA GLN A 113 8.24 -20.81 6.33
C GLN A 113 9.27 -21.37 5.35
N ALA A 114 10.22 -22.16 5.84
CA ALA A 114 11.27 -22.77 5.01
C ALA A 114 10.72 -23.74 3.94
N ASP A 115 9.54 -24.32 4.17
CA ASP A 115 8.82 -25.16 3.21
C ASP A 115 8.02 -24.37 2.16
N GLY A 116 8.07 -23.03 2.21
CA GLY A 116 7.36 -22.11 1.32
C GLY A 116 5.89 -21.90 1.66
N LYS A 117 5.38 -22.48 2.76
CA LYS A 117 4.02 -22.25 3.23
C LYS A 117 3.93 -20.95 4.02
N VAL A 118 2.74 -20.36 4.02
CA VAL A 118 2.47 -19.16 4.83
C VAL A 118 2.62 -19.48 6.31
N ASN A 119 3.34 -18.64 7.03
CA ASN A 119 3.47 -18.76 8.48
C ASN A 119 2.08 -18.66 9.14
N PRO A 120 1.68 -19.63 9.98
CA PRO A 120 0.36 -19.65 10.63
C PRO A 120 0.03 -18.36 11.39
N ILE A 121 1.01 -17.77 12.07
CA ILE A 121 0.83 -16.50 12.80
C ILE A 121 0.49 -15.37 11.82
N VAL A 122 1.18 -15.33 10.68
CA VAL A 122 0.91 -14.34 9.62
C VAL A 122 -0.45 -14.57 8.99
N SER A 123 -0.87 -15.81 8.80
CA SER A 123 -2.22 -16.15 8.33
C SER A 123 -3.31 -15.61 9.27
N VAL A 124 -3.16 -15.78 10.58
CA VAL A 124 -4.09 -15.20 11.56
C VAL A 124 -4.07 -13.67 11.49
N LEU A 125 -2.89 -13.04 11.47
CA LEU A 125 -2.76 -11.59 11.38
C LEU A 125 -3.40 -11.03 10.11
N THR A 126 -3.22 -11.66 8.96
CA THR A 126 -3.82 -11.22 7.69
C THR A 126 -5.33 -11.37 7.70
N THR A 127 -5.87 -12.42 8.32
CA THR A 127 -7.32 -12.60 8.52
C THR A 127 -7.89 -11.49 9.42
N MET A 128 -7.25 -11.21 10.55
CA MET A 128 -7.67 -10.12 11.44
C MET A 128 -7.64 -8.76 10.73
N LEU A 129 -6.58 -8.49 9.96
CA LEU A 129 -6.49 -7.27 9.17
C LEU A 129 -7.62 -7.19 8.12
N ALA A 130 -7.94 -8.28 7.44
CA ALA A 130 -9.03 -8.30 6.47
C ALA A 130 -10.37 -7.94 7.11
N GLU A 131 -10.67 -8.51 8.29
CA GLU A 131 -11.89 -8.20 9.04
C GLU A 131 -11.92 -6.76 9.54
N MET A 132 -10.81 -6.23 10.04
CA MET A 132 -10.72 -4.80 10.39
C MET A 132 -11.02 -3.89 9.20
N GLY A 133 -10.52 -4.22 8.01
CA GLY A 133 -10.84 -3.49 6.78
C GLY A 133 -12.33 -3.56 6.40
N ASN A 134 -13.01 -4.67 6.63
CA ASN A 134 -14.45 -4.83 6.44
C ASN A 134 -15.25 -3.97 7.43
N ILE A 135 -14.86 -3.98 8.70
CA ILE A 135 -15.48 -3.15 9.74
C ILE A 135 -15.32 -1.66 9.41
N GLU A 136 -14.15 -1.23 8.97
CA GLU A 136 -13.90 0.16 8.58
C GLU A 136 -14.81 0.59 7.43
N ARG A 137 -14.95 -0.24 6.37
CA ARG A 137 -15.88 0.01 5.25
C ARG A 137 -17.31 0.11 5.72
N SER A 138 -17.76 -0.79 6.58
CA SER A 138 -19.11 -0.79 7.14
C SER A 138 -19.37 0.50 7.93
N ASN A 139 -18.42 0.95 8.74
CA ASN A 139 -18.50 2.18 9.50
C ASN A 139 -18.54 3.42 8.60
N ILE A 140 -17.76 3.44 7.51
CA ILE A 140 -17.81 4.53 6.51
C ILE A 140 -19.19 4.55 5.84
N GLN A 141 -19.71 3.40 5.41
CA GLN A 141 -21.01 3.28 4.76
C GLN A 141 -22.14 3.73 5.70
N TYR A 142 -22.10 3.31 6.96
CA TYR A 142 -23.06 3.75 7.98
C TYR A 142 -23.06 5.27 8.15
N ARG A 143 -21.87 5.89 8.30
CA ARG A 143 -21.74 7.35 8.41
C ARG A 143 -22.24 8.08 7.17
N LEU A 144 -21.97 7.58 5.98
CA LEU A 144 -22.47 8.15 4.73
C LEU A 144 -24.00 8.07 4.64
N ASN A 145 -24.59 6.93 5.00
CA ASN A 145 -26.04 6.74 4.97
C ASN A 145 -26.74 7.61 6.02
N SER A 146 -26.19 7.67 7.24
CA SER A 146 -26.69 8.57 8.29
C SER A 146 -26.60 10.03 7.88
N GLY A 147 -25.47 10.46 7.29
CA GLY A 147 -25.31 11.82 6.77
C GLY A 147 -26.29 12.14 5.65
N ARG A 148 -26.56 11.20 4.74
CA ARG A 148 -27.58 11.34 3.67
C ARG A 148 -28.99 11.47 4.26
N ALA A 149 -29.33 10.60 5.21
CA ALA A 149 -30.64 10.65 5.87
C ALA A 149 -30.88 12.00 6.58
N ASN A 150 -29.91 12.48 7.34
CA ASN A 150 -29.96 13.78 8.00
C ASN A 150 -30.07 14.94 7.01
N TYR A 151 -29.35 14.87 5.86
CA TYR A 151 -29.46 15.89 4.82
C TYR A 151 -30.86 15.94 4.20
N ILE A 152 -31.47 14.78 3.92
CA ILE A 152 -32.82 14.66 3.38
C ILE A 152 -33.85 15.18 4.43
N ALA A 153 -33.70 14.79 5.70
CA ALA A 153 -34.57 15.23 6.78
C ALA A 153 -34.59 16.77 6.97
N LYS A 154 -33.46 17.43 6.64
CA LYS A 154 -33.35 18.90 6.62
C LYS A 154 -33.83 19.54 5.31
N GLY A 155 -34.56 18.81 4.46
CA GLY A 155 -35.08 19.31 3.18
C GLY A 155 -34.09 19.30 2.02
N GLY A 156 -32.91 18.72 2.22
CA GLY A 156 -31.91 18.57 1.17
C GLY A 156 -32.33 17.55 0.12
N LYS A 157 -31.95 17.76 -1.13
CA LYS A 157 -32.19 16.84 -2.26
C LYS A 157 -30.87 16.22 -2.70
N LEU A 158 -30.83 14.89 -2.72
CA LEU A 158 -29.68 14.13 -3.28
C LEU A 158 -29.78 14.10 -4.81
N GLY A 159 -28.64 14.02 -5.44
CA GLY A 159 -28.54 13.95 -6.91
C GLY A 159 -28.05 15.25 -7.53
N ARG A 160 -28.06 15.28 -8.86
CA ARG A 160 -27.58 16.42 -9.63
C ARG A 160 -28.55 17.59 -9.53
N LYS A 161 -28.04 18.81 -9.33
CA LYS A 161 -28.87 20.02 -9.30
C LYS A 161 -29.61 20.18 -10.65
N LYS A 162 -30.94 20.53 -10.58
CA LYS A 162 -31.71 20.88 -11.77
C LYS A 162 -30.99 21.97 -12.56
N GLY A 163 -30.91 21.84 -13.88
CA GLY A 163 -30.22 22.80 -14.76
C GLY A 163 -28.68 22.65 -14.84
N SER A 164 -28.06 21.74 -14.07
CA SER A 164 -26.60 21.51 -14.14
C SER A 164 -26.18 20.51 -15.24
N VAL A 165 -27.05 20.28 -16.22
CA VAL A 165 -26.71 19.46 -17.40
C VAL A 165 -25.87 20.31 -18.33
N LYS A 166 -24.65 19.86 -18.65
CA LYS A 166 -23.86 20.50 -19.72
C LYS A 166 -24.69 20.46 -21.01
N THR A 167 -24.85 21.61 -21.64
CA THR A 167 -25.46 21.67 -22.97
C THR A 167 -24.70 20.77 -23.93
N GLU A 168 -25.36 20.29 -24.98
CA GLU A 168 -24.75 19.44 -26.01
C GLU A 168 -23.52 20.13 -26.64
N GLU A 169 -23.58 21.46 -26.83
CA GLU A 169 -22.46 22.28 -27.30
C GLU A 169 -21.23 22.19 -26.36
N LYS A 170 -21.38 22.32 -25.05
CA LYS A 170 -20.29 22.19 -24.09
C LYS A 170 -19.71 20.78 -24.03
N LYS A 171 -20.53 19.76 -24.28
CA LYS A 171 -20.04 18.37 -24.40
C LYS A 171 -19.20 18.19 -25.64
N LEU A 172 -19.64 18.78 -26.78
CA LEU A 172 -18.92 18.74 -28.04
C LEU A 172 -17.59 19.51 -27.99
N GLU A 173 -17.55 20.65 -27.31
CA GLU A 173 -16.29 21.40 -27.10
C GLU A 173 -15.29 20.56 -26.27
N GLU A 174 -15.72 19.96 -25.18
CA GLU A 174 -14.83 19.08 -24.37
C GLU A 174 -14.35 17.84 -25.14
N TYR A 175 -15.16 17.31 -26.05
CA TYR A 175 -14.76 16.23 -26.96
C TYR A 175 -13.72 16.68 -27.97
N ARG A 176 -13.92 17.86 -28.58
CA ARG A 176 -12.97 18.46 -29.54
C ARG A 176 -11.63 18.76 -28.89
N ASP A 177 -11.63 19.30 -27.64
CA ASP A 177 -10.41 19.56 -26.87
C ASP A 177 -9.63 18.29 -26.53
N LYS A 178 -10.34 17.17 -26.32
CA LYS A 178 -9.71 15.87 -26.06
C LYS A 178 -9.10 15.25 -27.31
N ILE A 179 -9.75 15.40 -28.48
CA ILE A 179 -9.28 14.86 -29.75
C ILE A 179 -8.15 15.75 -30.34
N GLY A 180 -8.18 17.07 -30.09
CA GLY A 180 -7.13 17.99 -30.55
C GLY A 180 -5.83 17.93 -29.73
N ARG A 181 -5.75 17.13 -28.65
CA ARG A 181 -4.54 16.90 -27.85
C ARG A 181 -3.97 15.48 -28.02
N ALA A 182 -4.53 14.67 -28.88
CA ALA A 182 -4.01 13.38 -29.31
C ALA A 182 -3.24 13.52 -30.62
#